data_99cf2c0bd03dcd6c81abd293aebd6d06
#
_entry.id   99cf2c0bd03dcd6c81abd293aebd6d06
#
_cell.length_a   1.000
_cell.length_b   1.000
_cell.length_c   1.000
_cell.angle_alpha   90.00
_cell.angle_beta   90.00
_cell.angle_gamma   90.00
#
_symmetry.space_group_name_H-M   'P 1'
#
loop_
_entity.id
_entity.type
_entity.pdbx_description
1 polymer ?
#
loop_
_entity_poly.entity_id
_entity_poly.type
_entity_poly.pdbx_seq_one_letter_code
_entity_poly.pdbx_strand_id
1 'polypeptide(L)'
;MKKLILLACAAVCLAPAIFAQALTQADRDKGVKYLEQTRDAIVADTKDLTDAQWKFKPAPDKWSVAETMEHIALAEDLFFQMITEKVMKGPAGAPDRDIAKIDAGVLAMIPDRSHKAQAPPPLVPTGKWTGPEALDHFLKARERLIEYLKTTPDLRQHVMDSPLGLPLDGYEWILFDGAHSERHDKQIKEIEATEGYPKK
;
A
#
# COMPACT_ATOMS: atom_id res chain seq x y z
N MET A 1 53.66 52.15 17.86
CA MET A 1 52.74 51.13 18.38
C MET A 1 51.85 50.67 17.22
N LYS A 2 52.21 49.50 16.60
CA LYS A 2 51.46 48.93 15.46
C LYS A 2 50.40 47.95 16.01
N LYS A 3 49.12 48.26 15.84
CA LYS A 3 48.02 47.35 16.21
C LYS A 3 47.83 46.30 15.15
N LEU A 4 48.08 45.05 15.51
CA LEU A 4 47.85 43.87 14.71
C LEU A 4 46.34 43.51 14.82
N ILE A 5 45.60 43.61 13.74
CA ILE A 5 44.21 43.18 13.66
C ILE A 5 44.21 41.74 13.17
N LEU A 6 43.88 40.81 14.09
CA LEU A 6 43.64 39.41 13.76
C LEU A 6 42.26 39.29 13.13
N LEU A 7 42.23 38.98 11.84
CA LEU A 7 40.99 38.58 11.13
C LEU A 7 40.74 37.07 11.40
N ALA A 8 39.76 36.76 12.22
CA ALA A 8 39.33 35.39 12.44
C ALA A 8 38.38 35.01 11.28
N CYS A 9 38.87 34.20 10.32
CA CYS A 9 38.01 33.57 9.33
C CYS A 9 37.24 32.44 9.99
N ALA A 10 35.96 32.62 10.27
CA ALA A 10 35.04 31.55 10.63
C ALA A 10 34.75 30.72 9.40
N ALA A 11 35.34 29.52 9.31
CA ALA A 11 34.99 28.52 8.31
C ALA A 11 33.60 27.97 8.66
N VAL A 12 32.58 28.39 7.91
CA VAL A 12 31.26 27.76 7.97
C VAL A 12 31.35 26.42 7.26
N CYS A 13 31.48 25.34 8.05
CA CYS A 13 31.32 23.98 7.53
C CYS A 13 29.86 23.80 7.15
N LEU A 14 29.52 23.99 5.87
CA LEU A 14 28.27 23.50 5.28
C LEU A 14 28.38 21.96 5.25
N ALA A 15 27.81 21.30 6.26
CA ALA A 15 27.57 19.86 6.16
C ALA A 15 26.68 19.62 4.93
N PRO A 16 27.00 18.67 4.04
CA PRO A 16 26.11 18.32 2.95
C PRO A 16 24.79 17.86 3.58
N ALA A 17 23.70 18.57 3.29
CA ALA A 17 22.36 18.07 3.60
C ALA A 17 22.20 16.79 2.78
N ILE A 18 22.23 15.64 3.45
CA ILE A 18 21.88 14.34 2.85
C ILE A 18 20.39 14.40 2.60
N PHE A 19 20.02 14.85 1.40
CA PHE A 19 18.62 14.82 0.97
C PHE A 19 18.26 13.35 0.81
N ALA A 20 17.29 12.88 1.60
CA ALA A 20 16.52 11.70 1.24
C ALA A 20 16.05 11.89 -0.20
N GLN A 21 16.14 10.85 -1.02
CA GLN A 21 15.83 10.94 -2.44
C GLN A 21 14.36 11.34 -2.59
N ALA A 22 14.10 12.53 -3.11
CA ALA A 22 12.74 13.05 -3.24
C ALA A 22 11.92 12.18 -4.20
N LEU A 23 10.64 11.95 -3.87
CA LEU A 23 9.71 11.27 -4.78
C LEU A 23 9.55 12.11 -6.05
N THR A 24 9.95 11.55 -7.19
CA THR A 24 9.81 12.24 -8.49
C THR A 24 8.36 12.28 -8.94
N GLN A 25 8.00 13.24 -9.81
CA GLN A 25 6.66 13.27 -10.40
C GLN A 25 6.39 11.98 -11.21
N ALA A 26 7.40 11.47 -11.92
CA ALA A 26 7.29 10.22 -12.69
C ALA A 26 6.98 9.01 -11.79
N ASP A 27 7.58 8.93 -10.58
CA ASP A 27 7.27 7.85 -9.64
C ASP A 27 5.87 8.03 -9.04
N ARG A 28 5.48 9.26 -8.74
CA ARG A 28 4.12 9.59 -8.29
C ARG A 28 3.08 9.16 -9.32
N ASP A 29 3.27 9.50 -10.59
CA ASP A 29 2.38 9.13 -11.68
C ASP A 29 2.30 7.60 -11.87
N LYS A 30 3.43 6.88 -11.73
CA LYS A 30 3.45 5.41 -11.74
C LYS A 30 2.64 4.82 -10.58
N GLY A 31 2.81 5.34 -9.38
CA GLY A 31 2.07 4.90 -8.20
C GLY A 31 0.57 5.14 -8.35
N VAL A 32 0.16 6.32 -8.79
CA VAL A 32 -1.25 6.64 -9.07
C VAL A 32 -1.83 5.67 -10.09
N LYS A 33 -1.15 5.49 -11.22
CA LYS A 33 -1.59 4.55 -12.27
C LYS A 33 -1.73 3.11 -11.72
N TYR A 34 -0.81 2.67 -10.88
CA TYR A 34 -0.88 1.34 -10.28
C TYR A 34 -2.08 1.19 -9.33
N LEU A 35 -2.34 2.18 -8.49
CA LEU A 35 -3.50 2.20 -7.62
C LEU A 35 -4.81 2.20 -8.41
N GLU A 36 -4.88 2.95 -9.51
CA GLU A 36 -6.04 2.98 -10.41
C GLU A 36 -6.22 1.62 -11.10
N GLN A 37 -5.16 1.00 -11.60
CA GLN A 37 -5.20 -0.32 -12.24
C GLN A 37 -5.71 -1.41 -11.31
N THR A 38 -5.22 -1.45 -10.06
CA THR A 38 -5.65 -2.47 -9.08
C THR A 38 -7.08 -2.23 -8.59
N ARG A 39 -7.52 -0.97 -8.46
CA ARG A 39 -8.92 -0.60 -8.22
C ARG A 39 -9.83 -1.10 -9.35
N ASP A 40 -9.48 -0.77 -10.58
CA ASP A 40 -10.30 -1.07 -11.75
C ASP A 40 -10.40 -2.59 -12.01
N ALA A 41 -9.35 -3.35 -11.69
CA ALA A 41 -9.38 -4.81 -11.74
C ALA A 41 -10.40 -5.39 -10.75
N ILE A 42 -10.36 -4.97 -9.48
CA ILE A 42 -11.34 -5.40 -8.46
C ILE A 42 -12.76 -5.03 -8.89
N VAL A 43 -12.98 -3.80 -9.39
CA VAL A 43 -14.29 -3.38 -9.88
C VAL A 43 -14.76 -4.25 -11.03
N ALA A 44 -13.90 -4.56 -12.00
CA ALA A 44 -14.25 -5.39 -13.15
C ALA A 44 -14.72 -6.78 -12.72
N ASP A 45 -14.07 -7.35 -11.71
CA ASP A 45 -14.37 -8.71 -11.25
C ASP A 45 -15.57 -8.76 -10.27
N THR A 46 -15.94 -7.64 -9.61
CA THR A 46 -16.92 -7.69 -8.52
C THR A 46 -18.22 -6.94 -8.76
N LYS A 47 -18.26 -5.93 -9.63
CA LYS A 47 -19.41 -5.00 -9.78
C LYS A 47 -20.75 -5.64 -10.16
N ASP A 48 -20.72 -6.76 -10.88
CA ASP A 48 -21.90 -7.42 -11.43
C ASP A 48 -22.20 -8.78 -10.79
N LEU A 49 -21.59 -9.08 -9.63
CA LEU A 49 -21.78 -10.34 -8.94
C LEU A 49 -23.20 -10.42 -8.32
N THR A 50 -23.81 -11.60 -8.45
CA THR A 50 -25.05 -11.91 -7.75
C THR A 50 -24.81 -12.19 -6.27
N ASP A 51 -25.86 -12.14 -5.45
CA ASP A 51 -25.75 -12.49 -4.02
C ASP A 51 -25.17 -13.89 -3.78
N ALA A 52 -25.50 -14.85 -4.64
CA ALA A 52 -24.97 -16.21 -4.55
C ALA A 52 -23.46 -16.23 -4.83
N GLN A 53 -23.00 -15.46 -5.82
CA GLN A 53 -21.58 -15.33 -6.17
C GLN A 53 -20.78 -14.64 -5.06
N TRP A 54 -21.30 -13.55 -4.49
CA TRP A 54 -20.69 -12.87 -3.36
C TRP A 54 -20.47 -13.79 -2.14
N LYS A 55 -21.45 -14.67 -1.86
CA LYS A 55 -21.45 -15.54 -0.67
C LYS A 55 -20.82 -16.90 -0.90
N PHE A 56 -20.45 -17.23 -2.13
CA PHE A 56 -19.86 -18.55 -2.45
C PHE A 56 -18.52 -18.74 -1.72
N LYS A 57 -18.37 -19.87 -1.04
CA LYS A 57 -17.14 -20.31 -0.40
C LYS A 57 -16.59 -21.54 -1.09
N PRO A 58 -15.33 -21.52 -1.56
CA PRO A 58 -14.68 -22.69 -2.16
C PRO A 58 -14.62 -23.91 -1.23
N ALA A 59 -14.50 -23.64 0.08
CA ALA A 59 -14.57 -24.63 1.16
C ALA A 59 -15.00 -23.94 2.44
N PRO A 60 -15.47 -24.69 3.49
CA PRO A 60 -15.96 -24.09 4.73
C PRO A 60 -14.95 -23.19 5.46
N ASP A 61 -13.65 -23.49 5.33
CA ASP A 61 -12.53 -22.74 5.92
C ASP A 61 -11.95 -21.65 5.01
N LYS A 62 -12.53 -21.45 3.84
CA LYS A 62 -12.09 -20.44 2.86
C LYS A 62 -13.01 -19.24 2.87
N TRP A 63 -12.42 -18.09 2.58
CA TRP A 63 -13.19 -16.87 2.41
C TRP A 63 -14.01 -16.90 1.12
N SER A 64 -15.20 -16.30 1.21
CA SER A 64 -16.00 -15.93 0.04
C SER A 64 -15.43 -14.68 -0.64
N VAL A 65 -16.01 -14.32 -1.80
CA VAL A 65 -15.70 -13.03 -2.45
C VAL A 65 -16.02 -11.85 -1.52
N ALA A 66 -17.17 -11.89 -0.82
CA ALA A 66 -17.57 -10.84 0.12
C ALA A 66 -16.59 -10.70 1.29
N GLU A 67 -16.17 -11.82 1.89
CA GLU A 67 -15.17 -11.82 2.97
C GLU A 67 -13.80 -11.32 2.48
N THR A 68 -13.40 -11.70 1.27
CA THR A 68 -12.16 -11.19 0.65
C THR A 68 -12.24 -9.68 0.42
N MET A 69 -13.39 -9.18 -0.05
CA MET A 69 -13.60 -7.75 -0.27
C MET A 69 -13.64 -6.95 1.04
N GLU A 70 -14.25 -7.50 2.10
CA GLU A 70 -14.21 -6.89 3.44
C GLU A 70 -12.76 -6.79 3.95
N HIS A 71 -11.96 -7.84 3.76
CA HIS A 71 -10.54 -7.83 4.11
C HIS A 71 -9.76 -6.73 3.37
N ILE A 72 -9.99 -6.56 2.07
CA ILE A 72 -9.36 -5.50 1.27
C ILE A 72 -9.75 -4.12 1.82
N ALA A 73 -11.03 -3.89 2.08
CA ALA A 73 -11.54 -2.63 2.58
C ALA A 73 -10.98 -2.28 3.98
N LEU A 74 -10.86 -3.27 4.87
CA LEU A 74 -10.23 -3.11 6.18
C LEU A 74 -8.73 -2.79 6.06
N ALA A 75 -8.04 -3.41 5.08
CA ALA A 75 -6.62 -3.19 4.84
C ALA A 75 -6.34 -1.76 4.33
N GLU A 76 -7.16 -1.23 3.42
CA GLU A 76 -7.05 0.16 2.95
C GLU A 76 -7.07 1.16 4.12
N ASP A 77 -8.01 0.99 5.04
CA ASP A 77 -8.10 1.87 6.21
C ASP A 77 -6.89 1.72 7.14
N LEU A 78 -6.49 0.48 7.43
CA LEU A 78 -5.37 0.21 8.32
C LEU A 78 -4.06 0.74 7.74
N PHE A 79 -3.78 0.49 6.46
CA PHE A 79 -2.55 0.95 5.82
C PHE A 79 -2.54 2.47 5.70
N PHE A 80 -3.65 3.10 5.33
CA PHE A 80 -3.73 4.56 5.31
C PHE A 80 -3.44 5.17 6.70
N GLN A 81 -4.03 4.62 7.76
CA GLN A 81 -3.75 5.06 9.11
C GLN A 81 -2.28 4.85 9.49
N MET A 82 -1.72 3.67 9.18
CA MET A 82 -0.30 3.39 9.43
C MET A 82 0.62 4.38 8.71
N ILE A 83 0.35 4.66 7.44
CA ILE A 83 1.14 5.61 6.66
C ILE A 83 1.10 6.98 7.31
N THR A 84 -0.08 7.53 7.56
CA THR A 84 -0.27 8.90 8.05
C THR A 84 0.16 9.10 9.49
N GLU A 85 -0.08 8.13 10.37
CA GLU A 85 0.13 8.29 11.81
C GLU A 85 1.47 7.73 12.31
N LYS A 86 2.06 6.77 11.56
CA LYS A 86 3.30 6.11 11.99
C LYS A 86 4.45 6.31 11.01
N VAL A 87 4.29 5.91 9.74
CA VAL A 87 5.38 6.00 8.76
C VAL A 87 5.85 7.43 8.60
N MET A 88 4.93 8.37 8.32
CA MET A 88 5.25 9.78 8.09
C MET A 88 5.78 10.52 9.33
N LYS A 89 5.73 9.87 10.50
CA LYS A 89 6.30 10.38 11.77
C LYS A 89 7.47 9.52 12.27
N GLY A 90 7.86 8.54 11.46
CA GLY A 90 8.94 7.60 11.77
C GLY A 90 10.34 8.22 11.64
N PRO A 91 11.38 7.43 11.86
CA PRO A 91 12.76 7.85 11.63
C PRO A 91 13.02 8.11 10.15
N ALA A 92 14.05 8.90 9.87
CA ALA A 92 14.54 9.05 8.49
C ALA A 92 15.08 7.71 7.96
N GLY A 93 14.83 7.44 6.68
CA GLY A 93 15.42 6.29 6.01
C GLY A 93 16.94 6.42 5.89
N ALA A 94 17.66 5.27 5.84
CA ALA A 94 19.09 5.27 5.60
C ALA A 94 19.40 5.92 4.23
N PRO A 95 20.47 6.71 4.11
CA PRO A 95 20.74 7.49 2.90
C PRO A 95 21.17 6.63 1.70
N ASP A 96 21.58 5.39 1.94
CA ASP A 96 22.07 4.43 0.95
C ASP A 96 21.01 3.39 0.54
N ARG A 97 19.72 3.64 0.87
CA ARG A 97 18.63 2.75 0.46
C ARG A 97 18.53 2.67 -1.07
N ASP A 98 18.53 1.45 -1.59
CA ASP A 98 18.23 1.19 -3.00
C ASP A 98 16.70 1.19 -3.22
N ILE A 99 16.12 2.39 -3.29
CA ILE A 99 14.66 2.57 -3.41
C ILE A 99 14.09 1.92 -4.67
N ALA A 100 14.81 1.92 -5.78
CA ALA A 100 14.33 1.30 -7.01
C ALA A 100 14.18 -0.22 -6.84
N LYS A 101 15.14 -0.85 -6.14
CA LYS A 101 15.09 -2.28 -5.83
C LYS A 101 13.99 -2.59 -4.81
N ILE A 102 13.78 -1.74 -3.82
CA ILE A 102 12.73 -1.92 -2.81
C ILE A 102 11.36 -1.79 -3.48
N ASP A 103 11.10 -0.74 -4.26
CA ASP A 103 9.86 -0.56 -5.03
C ASP A 103 9.53 -1.78 -5.88
N ALA A 104 10.51 -2.26 -6.66
CA ALA A 104 10.35 -3.45 -7.49
C ALA A 104 10.09 -4.71 -6.64
N GLY A 105 10.75 -4.83 -5.50
CA GLY A 105 10.55 -5.93 -4.54
C GLY A 105 9.13 -5.96 -3.98
N VAL A 106 8.58 -4.83 -3.56
CA VAL A 106 7.21 -4.71 -3.06
C VAL A 106 6.21 -5.17 -4.13
N LEU A 107 6.35 -4.64 -5.35
CA LEU A 107 5.45 -4.96 -6.47
C LEU A 107 5.56 -6.42 -6.94
N ALA A 108 6.69 -7.08 -6.72
CA ALA A 108 6.87 -8.50 -7.08
C ALA A 108 6.40 -9.44 -5.97
N MET A 109 6.74 -9.16 -4.71
CA MET A 109 6.56 -10.10 -3.60
C MET A 109 5.14 -10.11 -3.04
N ILE A 110 4.50 -8.95 -2.92
CA ILE A 110 3.18 -8.86 -2.27
C ILE A 110 2.09 -9.55 -3.10
N PRO A 111 2.00 -9.37 -4.44
CA PRO A 111 0.98 -10.05 -5.25
C PRO A 111 1.24 -11.55 -5.47
N ASP A 112 2.42 -12.06 -5.06
CA ASP A 112 2.75 -13.48 -5.17
C ASP A 112 1.94 -14.32 -4.17
N ARG A 113 1.08 -15.19 -4.68
CA ARG A 113 0.21 -16.08 -3.90
C ARG A 113 0.79 -17.48 -3.69
N SER A 114 2.01 -17.75 -4.12
CA SER A 114 2.69 -19.04 -3.90
C SER A 114 2.89 -19.33 -2.40
N HIS A 115 3.02 -18.28 -1.59
CA HIS A 115 3.10 -18.37 -0.13
C HIS A 115 1.80 -17.92 0.52
N LYS A 116 1.25 -18.80 1.38
CA LYS A 116 0.06 -18.45 2.19
C LYS A 116 0.46 -17.47 3.29
N ALA A 117 -0.29 -16.39 3.40
CA ALA A 117 -0.20 -15.45 4.50
C ALA A 117 -1.47 -15.57 5.36
N GLN A 118 -1.32 -15.48 6.67
CA GLN A 118 -2.46 -15.40 7.58
C GLN A 118 -2.78 -13.93 7.85
N ALA A 119 -4.05 -13.56 7.72
CA ALA A 119 -4.49 -12.22 8.05
C ALA A 119 -4.30 -11.93 9.54
N PRO A 120 -3.72 -10.79 9.92
CA PRO A 120 -3.68 -10.38 11.31
C PRO A 120 -5.10 -10.08 11.82
N PRO A 121 -5.36 -10.19 13.15
CA PRO A 121 -6.69 -10.06 13.71
C PRO A 121 -7.51 -8.84 13.25
N PRO A 122 -6.94 -7.62 13.10
CA PRO A 122 -7.70 -6.46 12.63
C PRO A 122 -8.21 -6.55 11.19
N LEU A 123 -7.65 -7.45 10.38
CA LEU A 123 -7.98 -7.63 8.97
C LEU A 123 -8.80 -8.90 8.71
N VAL A 124 -9.17 -9.65 9.76
CA VAL A 124 -10.03 -10.83 9.60
C VAL A 124 -11.46 -10.36 9.35
N PRO A 125 -12.11 -10.82 8.25
CA PRO A 125 -13.50 -10.47 7.96
C PRO A 125 -14.45 -10.89 9.09
N THR A 126 -15.37 -10.02 9.43
CA THR A 126 -16.34 -10.23 10.52
C THR A 126 -17.80 -10.24 10.04
N GLY A 127 -18.02 -9.98 8.75
CA GLY A 127 -19.34 -9.76 8.17
C GLY A 127 -19.90 -8.37 8.49
N LYS A 128 -19.03 -7.40 8.76
CA LYS A 128 -19.40 -6.00 9.02
C LYS A 128 -20.10 -5.36 7.84
N TRP A 129 -19.70 -5.74 6.62
CA TRP A 129 -20.25 -5.25 5.37
C TRP A 129 -20.70 -6.41 4.47
N THR A 130 -21.76 -6.18 3.72
CA THR A 130 -22.05 -6.99 2.53
C THR A 130 -20.97 -6.78 1.46
N GLY A 131 -20.87 -7.68 0.47
CA GLY A 131 -19.89 -7.53 -0.61
C GLY A 131 -19.96 -6.17 -1.32
N PRO A 132 -21.17 -5.71 -1.78
CA PRO A 132 -21.32 -4.38 -2.38
C PRO A 132 -20.95 -3.22 -1.43
N GLU A 133 -21.28 -3.30 -0.15
CA GLU A 133 -20.91 -2.28 0.84
C GLU A 133 -19.40 -2.24 1.06
N ALA A 134 -18.73 -3.39 1.11
CA ALA A 134 -17.27 -3.47 1.20
C ALA A 134 -16.59 -2.89 -0.05
N LEU A 135 -17.14 -3.15 -1.23
CA LEU A 135 -16.66 -2.56 -2.48
C LEU A 135 -16.80 -1.03 -2.47
N ASP A 136 -17.94 -0.50 -2.06
CA ASP A 136 -18.17 0.96 -1.96
C ASP A 136 -17.19 1.60 -0.95
N HIS A 137 -16.95 0.95 0.19
CA HIS A 137 -15.97 1.39 1.18
C HIS A 137 -14.55 1.42 0.60
N PHE A 138 -14.14 0.34 -0.06
CA PHE A 138 -12.84 0.24 -0.74
C PHE A 138 -12.66 1.37 -1.76
N LEU A 139 -13.64 1.65 -2.60
CA LEU A 139 -13.54 2.69 -3.62
C LEU A 139 -13.29 4.08 -3.01
N LYS A 140 -13.99 4.40 -1.92
CA LYS A 140 -13.80 5.67 -1.18
C LYS A 140 -12.44 5.74 -0.51
N ALA A 141 -11.97 4.65 0.09
CA ALA A 141 -10.67 4.57 0.73
C ALA A 141 -9.53 4.69 -0.30
N ARG A 142 -9.65 4.00 -1.44
CA ARG A 142 -8.69 4.06 -2.54
C ARG A 142 -8.59 5.46 -3.16
N GLU A 143 -9.71 6.16 -3.35
CA GLU A 143 -9.70 7.55 -3.83
C GLU A 143 -8.95 8.47 -2.87
N ARG A 144 -9.19 8.31 -1.56
CA ARG A 144 -8.46 9.03 -0.51
C ARG A 144 -6.95 8.75 -0.58
N LEU A 145 -6.54 7.49 -0.78
CA LEU A 145 -5.13 7.11 -0.88
C LEU A 145 -4.48 7.70 -2.14
N ILE A 146 -5.17 7.68 -3.28
CA ILE A 146 -4.71 8.28 -4.53
C ILE A 146 -4.51 9.79 -4.36
N GLU A 147 -5.45 10.48 -3.73
CA GLU A 147 -5.33 11.93 -3.48
C GLU A 147 -4.18 12.22 -2.50
N TYR A 148 -4.01 11.39 -1.48
CA TYR A 148 -2.88 11.49 -0.56
C TYR A 148 -1.54 11.32 -1.29
N LEU A 149 -1.42 10.33 -2.18
CA LEU A 149 -0.23 10.14 -3.01
C LEU A 149 0.02 11.35 -3.91
N LYS A 150 -1.01 11.95 -4.52
CA LYS A 150 -0.88 13.11 -5.41
C LYS A 150 -0.37 14.37 -4.70
N THR A 151 -0.78 14.57 -3.46
CA THR A 151 -0.63 15.86 -2.77
C THR A 151 0.41 15.87 -1.65
N THR A 152 0.77 14.70 -1.09
CA THR A 152 1.68 14.65 0.06
C THR A 152 3.14 14.77 -0.37
N PRO A 153 3.88 15.76 0.15
CA PRO A 153 5.33 15.82 -0.02
C PRO A 153 6.01 14.74 0.85
N ASP A 154 7.30 14.58 0.66
CA ASP A 154 8.21 13.88 1.61
C ASP A 154 7.91 12.39 1.87
N LEU A 155 7.14 11.73 1.00
CA LEU A 155 6.78 10.30 1.12
C LEU A 155 7.99 9.35 1.17
N ARG A 156 9.18 9.80 0.76
CA ARG A 156 10.43 9.04 0.79
C ARG A 156 11.30 9.29 2.03
N GLN A 157 10.90 10.24 2.90
CA GLN A 157 11.79 10.70 3.99
C GLN A 157 11.78 9.77 5.20
N HIS A 158 10.63 9.24 5.57
CA HIS A 158 10.41 8.48 6.79
C HIS A 158 10.14 7.01 6.48
N VAL A 159 10.61 6.12 7.36
CA VAL A 159 10.46 4.68 7.19
C VAL A 159 9.86 4.03 8.44
N MET A 160 9.23 2.87 8.21
CA MET A 160 8.76 1.97 9.26
C MET A 160 8.99 0.53 8.82
N ASP A 161 9.34 -0.35 9.78
CA ASP A 161 9.50 -1.78 9.53
C ASP A 161 8.24 -2.39 8.93
N SER A 162 8.44 -3.30 7.99
CA SER A 162 7.37 -3.96 7.25
C SER A 162 7.38 -5.48 7.43
N PRO A 163 6.29 -6.16 7.09
CA PRO A 163 6.23 -7.62 7.06
C PRO A 163 7.25 -8.27 6.08
N LEU A 164 7.87 -7.50 5.20
CA LEU A 164 8.92 -7.97 4.29
C LEU A 164 10.29 -8.09 4.96
N GLY A 165 10.40 -7.74 6.24
CA GLY A 165 11.67 -7.78 6.99
C GLY A 165 12.63 -6.63 6.67
N LEU A 166 12.13 -5.58 6.02
CA LEU A 166 12.88 -4.35 5.75
C LEU A 166 12.00 -3.12 5.97
N PRO A 167 12.58 -1.96 6.31
CA PRO A 167 11.83 -0.73 6.46
C PRO A 167 11.36 -0.20 5.11
N LEU A 168 10.07 0.17 5.03
CA LEU A 168 9.45 0.80 3.87
C LEU A 168 9.16 2.28 4.17
N ASP A 169 9.35 3.14 3.16
CA ASP A 169 8.95 4.53 3.21
C ASP A 169 7.45 4.73 2.89
N GLY A 170 6.97 5.97 2.98
CA GLY A 170 5.56 6.27 2.75
C GLY A 170 5.07 5.89 1.36
N TYR A 171 5.89 6.08 0.32
CA TYR A 171 5.55 5.68 -1.04
C TYR A 171 5.55 4.16 -1.22
N GLU A 172 6.53 3.46 -0.66
CA GLU A 172 6.62 2.00 -0.69
C GLU A 172 5.45 1.33 0.06
N TRP A 173 4.98 1.94 1.17
CA TRP A 173 3.76 1.48 1.85
C TRP A 173 2.50 1.72 1.01
N ILE A 174 2.44 2.80 0.23
CA ILE A 174 1.36 3.03 -0.74
C ILE A 174 1.38 1.98 -1.86
N LEU A 175 2.57 1.65 -2.37
CA LEU A 175 2.74 0.55 -3.34
C LEU A 175 2.34 -0.80 -2.73
N PHE A 176 2.69 -1.04 -1.47
CA PHE A 176 2.30 -2.24 -0.72
C PHE A 176 0.77 -2.39 -0.66
N ASP A 177 0.03 -1.32 -0.38
CA ASP A 177 -1.43 -1.33 -0.34
C ASP A 177 -2.04 -1.68 -1.71
N GLY A 178 -1.57 -1.05 -2.79
CA GLY A 178 -1.96 -1.43 -4.15
C GLY A 178 -1.65 -2.89 -4.48
N ALA A 179 -0.47 -3.37 -4.11
CA ALA A 179 -0.03 -4.74 -4.33
C ALA A 179 -0.80 -5.77 -3.49
N HIS A 180 -1.22 -5.39 -2.28
CA HIS A 180 -2.11 -6.18 -1.43
C HIS A 180 -3.48 -6.35 -2.09
N SER A 181 -4.04 -5.29 -2.65
CA SER A 181 -5.28 -5.35 -3.41
C SER A 181 -5.15 -6.26 -4.65
N GLU A 182 -4.05 -6.18 -5.41
CA GLU A 182 -3.77 -7.09 -6.52
C GLU A 182 -3.68 -8.55 -6.07
N ARG A 183 -3.06 -8.82 -4.92
CA ARG A 183 -2.99 -10.16 -4.34
C ARG A 183 -4.38 -10.75 -4.11
N HIS A 184 -5.29 -9.95 -3.58
CA HIS A 184 -6.63 -10.39 -3.22
C HIS A 184 -7.59 -10.37 -4.42
N ASP A 185 -7.36 -9.56 -5.44
CA ASP A 185 -8.00 -9.68 -6.74
C ASP A 185 -7.70 -11.05 -7.38
N LYS A 186 -6.45 -11.49 -7.36
CA LYS A 186 -6.08 -12.85 -7.78
C LYS A 186 -6.79 -13.93 -6.95
N GLN A 187 -7.02 -13.69 -5.65
CA GLN A 187 -7.80 -14.60 -4.80
C GLN A 187 -9.28 -14.65 -5.21
N ILE A 188 -9.88 -13.53 -5.55
CA ILE A 188 -11.26 -13.48 -6.07
C ILE A 188 -11.37 -14.31 -7.34
N LYS A 189 -10.44 -14.16 -8.29
CA LYS A 189 -10.37 -14.97 -9.51
C LYS A 189 -10.22 -16.47 -9.24
N GLU A 190 -9.43 -16.86 -8.23
CA GLU A 190 -9.31 -18.25 -7.79
C GLU A 190 -10.65 -18.79 -7.25
N ILE A 191 -11.40 -17.97 -6.50
CA ILE A 191 -12.75 -18.32 -6.00
C ILE A 191 -13.69 -18.53 -7.17
N GLU A 192 -13.71 -17.62 -8.14
CA GLU A 192 -14.56 -17.67 -9.33
C GLU A 192 -14.26 -18.87 -10.24
N ALA A 193 -13.00 -19.30 -10.30
CA ALA A 193 -12.57 -20.47 -11.06
C ALA A 193 -12.86 -21.81 -10.36
N THR A 194 -13.37 -21.79 -9.12
CA THR A 194 -13.64 -23.00 -8.35
C THR A 194 -14.87 -23.74 -8.91
N GLU A 195 -14.79 -25.06 -8.97
CA GLU A 195 -15.93 -25.91 -9.36
C GLU A 195 -17.14 -25.64 -8.45
N GLY A 196 -18.30 -25.48 -9.04
CA GLY A 196 -19.54 -25.14 -8.31
C GLY A 196 -19.74 -23.66 -8.07
N TYR A 197 -18.84 -22.77 -8.55
CA TYR A 197 -19.10 -21.32 -8.50
C TYR A 197 -20.42 -20.99 -9.22
N PRO A 198 -21.35 -20.20 -8.60
CA PRO A 198 -22.64 -19.91 -9.18
C PRO A 198 -22.55 -19.20 -10.52
N LYS A 199 -23.33 -19.68 -11.50
CA LYS A 199 -23.49 -18.99 -12.79
C LYS A 199 -24.47 -17.81 -12.64
N LYS A 200 -24.27 -16.80 -13.48
CA LYS A 200 -25.24 -15.69 -13.60
C LYS A 200 -26.58 -16.19 -14.11
#